data_3270a11e181694999c0e23e8f516c3fb
#
_entry.id   3270a11e181694999c0e23e8f516c3fb
#
_cell.length_a   1.000
_cell.length_b   1.000
_cell.length_c   1.000
_cell.angle_alpha   90.00
_cell.angle_beta   90.00
_cell.angle_gamma   90.00
#
_symmetry.space_group_name_H-M   'P 1'
#
loop_
_entity.id
_entity.type
_entity.pdbx_description
1 polymer ?
#
loop_
_entity_poly.entity_id
_entity_poly.type
_entity_poly.pdbx_seq_one_letter_code
_entity_poly.pdbx_strand_id
1 'polypeptide(L)'
;MVATFFLIGALSFVVVLFLGSLIRIIRQWEGAVVFRLGTYRGVLKPGLRIVFPVIDRLVRWDIRLLTNDVPGQSVVTKDNISLSIDAVVFYRIRDPGDAVNKVTNARASIGLAAMGALRDVIGSVPLDTALQHREEVAERIRANLDDATDPWGIDVQHVELTDMQLPHELTREMAKEAEGDREARARVIKAMAEGEATTKVAEAQEIFARSPALM
;
A
#
# COMPACT_ATOMS: atom_id res chain seq x y z
N MET A 1 -0.42 -69.91 11.06
CA MET A 1 0.81 -69.13 11.40
C MET A 1 1.21 -68.12 10.35
N VAL A 2 1.39 -68.46 9.05
CA VAL A 2 1.82 -67.50 8.00
C VAL A 2 0.82 -66.35 7.80
N ALA A 3 -0.48 -66.62 7.82
CA ALA A 3 -1.52 -65.57 7.68
C ALA A 3 -1.55 -64.58 8.86
N THR A 4 -1.24 -65.03 10.08
CA THR A 4 -1.17 -64.13 11.25
C THR A 4 0.05 -63.21 11.20
N PHE A 5 1.21 -63.70 10.72
CA PHE A 5 2.38 -62.84 10.50
C PHE A 5 2.14 -61.80 9.41
N PHE A 6 1.43 -62.15 8.34
CA PHE A 6 1.09 -61.21 7.27
C PHE A 6 0.11 -60.11 7.74
N LEU A 7 -0.90 -60.48 8.55
CA LEU A 7 -1.83 -59.55 9.16
C LEU A 7 -1.13 -58.57 10.12
N ILE A 8 -0.21 -59.07 10.96
CA ILE A 8 0.56 -58.20 11.89
C ILE A 8 1.48 -57.26 11.10
N GLY A 9 2.13 -57.75 10.05
CA GLY A 9 2.97 -56.92 9.17
C GLY A 9 2.16 -55.81 8.47
N ALA A 10 0.99 -56.16 7.92
CA ALA A 10 0.11 -55.18 7.29
C ALA A 10 -0.41 -54.13 8.28
N LEU A 11 -0.80 -54.55 9.49
CA LEU A 11 -1.26 -53.65 10.54
C LEU A 11 -0.14 -52.71 11.00
N SER A 12 1.08 -53.22 11.20
CA SER A 12 2.24 -52.42 11.55
C SER A 12 2.57 -51.38 10.48
N PHE A 13 2.49 -51.76 9.21
CA PHE A 13 2.71 -50.86 8.09
C PHE A 13 1.68 -49.73 8.05
N VAL A 14 0.40 -50.00 8.26
CA VAL A 14 -0.68 -49.01 8.34
C VAL A 14 -0.46 -48.07 9.51
N VAL A 15 -0.04 -48.57 10.67
CA VAL A 15 0.26 -47.75 11.85
C VAL A 15 1.44 -46.79 11.58
N VAL A 16 2.49 -47.26 10.95
CA VAL A 16 3.66 -46.41 10.58
C VAL A 16 3.27 -45.32 9.59
N LEU A 17 2.47 -45.65 8.57
CA LEU A 17 1.97 -44.65 7.61
C LEU A 17 1.06 -43.64 8.32
N PHE A 18 0.21 -44.07 9.22
CA PHE A 18 -0.64 -43.15 10.00
C PHE A 18 0.17 -42.24 10.90
N LEU A 19 1.18 -42.73 11.60
CA LEU A 19 2.08 -41.92 12.43
C LEU A 19 2.85 -40.91 11.59
N GLY A 20 3.33 -41.30 10.41
CA GLY A 20 3.98 -40.40 9.48
C GLY A 20 3.06 -39.26 8.98
N SER A 21 1.78 -39.55 8.82
CA SER A 21 0.75 -38.59 8.40
C SER A 21 0.43 -37.53 9.46
N LEU A 22 0.70 -37.80 10.74
CA LEU A 22 0.50 -36.84 11.85
C LEU A 22 1.49 -35.70 11.85
N ILE A 23 2.66 -35.92 11.27
CA ILE A 23 3.75 -34.93 11.30
C ILE A 23 3.55 -33.96 10.13
N ARG A 24 3.40 -32.67 10.45
CA ARG A 24 3.32 -31.57 9.47
C ARG A 24 4.39 -30.53 9.76
N ILE A 25 5.09 -30.11 8.70
CA ILE A 25 6.05 -29.05 8.76
C ILE A 25 5.34 -27.77 8.32
N ILE A 26 5.36 -26.75 9.17
CA ILE A 26 4.87 -25.41 8.90
C ILE A 26 6.09 -24.55 8.62
N ARG A 27 6.11 -23.90 7.46
CA ARG A 27 7.23 -23.06 7.04
C ARG A 27 7.24 -21.77 7.83
N GLN A 28 8.41 -21.12 7.91
CA GLN A 28 8.60 -19.92 8.73
C GLN A 28 7.75 -18.73 8.25
N TRP A 29 7.42 -18.69 6.99
CA TRP A 29 6.60 -17.65 6.37
C TRP A 29 5.11 -18.00 6.27
N GLU A 30 4.70 -19.12 6.87
CA GLU A 30 3.31 -19.56 6.92
C GLU A 30 2.76 -19.47 8.35
N GLY A 31 1.59 -18.85 8.49
CA GLY A 31 0.74 -18.99 9.65
C GLY A 31 -0.27 -20.12 9.39
N ALA A 32 -0.33 -21.11 10.25
CA ALA A 32 -1.23 -22.24 10.09
C ALA A 32 -2.34 -22.24 11.14
N VAL A 33 -3.58 -22.10 10.69
CA VAL A 33 -4.78 -22.13 11.54
C VAL A 33 -5.34 -23.54 11.58
N VAL A 34 -5.59 -24.04 12.79
CA VAL A 34 -6.15 -25.39 13.01
C VAL A 34 -7.61 -25.30 13.41
N PHE A 35 -8.43 -26.02 12.67
CA PHE A 35 -9.81 -26.29 13.03
C PHE A 35 -9.95 -27.75 13.40
N ARG A 36 -10.40 -28.02 14.63
CA ARG A 36 -10.70 -29.37 15.11
C ARG A 36 -12.21 -29.63 15.08
N LEU A 37 -12.64 -30.60 14.28
CA LEU A 37 -14.06 -30.90 14.10
C LEU A 37 -14.91 -29.66 13.76
N GLY A 38 -14.34 -28.72 12.95
CA GLY A 38 -15.01 -27.48 12.57
C GLY A 38 -14.85 -26.32 13.56
N THR A 39 -14.28 -26.54 14.75
CA THR A 39 -14.08 -25.48 15.75
C THR A 39 -12.68 -24.92 15.67
N TYR A 40 -12.54 -23.59 15.68
CA TYR A 40 -11.25 -22.91 15.75
C TYR A 40 -10.49 -23.29 17.03
N ARG A 41 -9.25 -23.74 16.90
CA ARG A 41 -8.41 -24.13 18.03
C ARG A 41 -7.23 -23.19 18.27
N GLY A 42 -6.77 -22.55 17.25
CA GLY A 42 -5.64 -21.59 17.36
C GLY A 42 -4.72 -21.60 16.16
N VAL A 43 -3.68 -20.77 16.24
CA VAL A 43 -2.64 -20.63 15.23
C VAL A 43 -1.40 -21.42 15.65
N LEU A 44 -0.90 -22.28 14.78
CA LEU A 44 0.34 -23.02 14.99
C LEU A 44 1.54 -22.18 14.56
N LYS A 45 2.53 -22.10 15.42
CA LYS A 45 3.83 -21.50 15.12
C LYS A 45 4.63 -22.37 14.13
N PRO A 46 5.54 -21.76 13.32
CA PRO A 46 6.43 -22.50 12.43
C PRO A 46 7.20 -23.62 13.12
N GLY A 47 7.55 -24.63 12.32
CA GLY A 47 8.30 -25.79 12.77
C GLY A 47 7.53 -27.09 12.59
N LEU A 48 8.02 -28.16 13.24
CA LEU A 48 7.43 -29.48 13.21
C LEU A 48 6.26 -29.54 14.19
N ARG A 49 5.06 -29.87 13.68
CA ARG A 49 3.82 -29.92 14.45
C ARG A 49 3.08 -31.24 14.23
N ILE A 50 2.40 -31.70 15.28
CA ILE A 50 1.55 -32.88 15.22
C ILE A 50 0.12 -32.39 14.94
N VAL A 51 -0.44 -32.86 13.83
CA VAL A 51 -1.80 -32.52 13.37
C VAL A 51 -2.50 -33.83 13.02
N PHE A 52 -3.68 -34.08 13.55
CA PHE A 52 -4.46 -35.29 13.31
C PHE A 52 -5.28 -35.14 12.02
N PRO A 53 -4.88 -35.81 10.90
CA PRO A 53 -5.48 -35.52 9.59
C PRO A 53 -6.97 -35.87 9.48
N VAL A 54 -7.49 -36.68 10.38
CA VAL A 54 -8.90 -37.08 10.39
C VAL A 54 -9.80 -36.04 11.07
N ILE A 55 -9.31 -35.41 12.12
CA ILE A 55 -10.10 -34.50 12.96
C ILE A 55 -9.68 -33.04 12.85
N ASP A 56 -8.43 -32.78 12.42
CA ASP A 56 -7.88 -31.45 12.31
C ASP A 56 -7.80 -31.01 10.84
N ARG A 57 -8.38 -29.87 10.53
CA ARG A 57 -8.24 -29.18 9.24
C ARG A 57 -7.27 -28.02 9.40
N LEU A 58 -6.23 -28.01 8.55
CA LEU A 58 -5.20 -26.98 8.55
C LEU A 58 -5.44 -26.01 7.40
N VAL A 59 -5.57 -24.72 7.73
CA VAL A 59 -5.63 -23.62 6.75
C VAL A 59 -4.34 -22.82 6.87
N ARG A 60 -3.60 -22.68 5.76
CA ARG A 60 -2.30 -21.98 5.72
C ARG A 60 -2.46 -20.61 5.11
N TRP A 61 -1.79 -19.63 5.70
CA TRP A 61 -1.74 -18.26 5.24
C TRP A 61 -0.29 -17.80 5.12
N ASP A 62 0.02 -17.04 4.09
CA ASP A 62 1.31 -16.37 3.96
C ASP A 62 1.30 -15.12 4.85
N ILE A 63 2.30 -15.03 5.76
CA ILE A 63 2.46 -13.91 6.71
C ILE A 63 3.49 -12.89 6.26
N ARG A 64 4.05 -13.06 5.06
CA ARG A 64 4.95 -12.07 4.45
C ARG A 64 4.20 -10.84 4.02
N LEU A 65 4.95 -9.83 3.61
CA LEU A 65 4.39 -8.66 2.94
C LEU A 65 3.75 -9.09 1.62
N LEU A 66 2.50 -8.77 1.46
CA LEU A 66 1.69 -9.04 0.27
C LEU A 66 1.30 -7.72 -0.38
N THR A 67 1.10 -7.75 -1.68
CA THR A 67 0.65 -6.61 -2.46
C THR A 67 -0.75 -6.85 -3.02
N ASN A 68 -1.56 -5.81 -3.02
CA ASN A 68 -2.87 -5.80 -3.67
C ASN A 68 -2.98 -4.56 -4.56
N ASP A 69 -3.07 -4.80 -5.86
CA ASP A 69 -3.28 -3.74 -6.83
C ASP A 69 -4.76 -3.35 -6.82
N VAL A 70 -5.01 -2.07 -6.66
CA VAL A 70 -6.33 -1.45 -6.73
C VAL A 70 -6.41 -0.70 -8.06
N PRO A 71 -7.09 -1.26 -9.05
CA PRO A 71 -7.17 -0.67 -10.39
C PRO A 71 -7.92 0.65 -10.36
N GLY A 72 -7.70 1.49 -11.36
CA GLY A 72 -8.19 2.85 -11.50
C GLY A 72 -9.60 3.08 -11.01
N GLN A 73 -9.71 3.85 -9.92
CA GLN A 73 -10.98 4.26 -9.35
C GLN A 73 -11.30 5.68 -9.78
N SER A 74 -12.47 5.86 -10.40
CA SER A 74 -13.00 7.20 -10.64
C SER A 74 -13.51 7.78 -9.32
N VAL A 75 -12.88 8.86 -8.89
CA VAL A 75 -13.19 9.57 -7.65
C VAL A 75 -13.37 11.06 -7.94
N VAL A 76 -14.11 11.75 -7.07
CA VAL A 76 -14.34 13.19 -7.19
C VAL A 76 -13.70 13.87 -6.00
N THR A 77 -12.86 14.86 -6.24
CA THR A 77 -12.20 15.66 -5.20
C THR A 77 -13.19 16.62 -4.54
N LYS A 78 -12.74 17.27 -3.45
CA LYS A 78 -13.51 18.31 -2.77
C LYS A 78 -13.89 19.48 -3.70
N ASP A 79 -13.06 19.75 -4.72
CA ASP A 79 -13.28 20.81 -5.71
C ASP A 79 -14.21 20.38 -6.86
N ASN A 80 -14.88 19.22 -6.71
CA ASN A 80 -15.80 18.63 -7.69
C ASN A 80 -15.12 18.24 -9.02
N ILE A 81 -13.84 17.87 -8.99
CA ILE A 81 -13.08 17.43 -10.14
C ILE A 81 -13.00 15.91 -10.12
N SER A 82 -13.41 15.28 -11.23
CA SER A 82 -13.31 13.84 -11.40
C SER A 82 -11.92 13.45 -11.87
N LEU A 83 -11.30 12.47 -11.22
CA LEU A 83 -10.03 11.89 -11.63
C LEU A 83 -10.04 10.37 -11.46
N SER A 84 -9.17 9.66 -12.18
CA SER A 84 -8.92 8.24 -11.98
C SER A 84 -7.63 8.05 -11.21
N ILE A 85 -7.66 7.21 -10.17
CA ILE A 85 -6.50 6.94 -9.33
C ILE A 85 -6.28 5.44 -9.24
N ASP A 86 -5.04 5.03 -9.48
CA ASP A 86 -4.53 3.69 -9.24
C ASP A 86 -3.72 3.67 -7.94
N ALA A 87 -3.87 2.61 -7.17
CA ALA A 87 -3.12 2.45 -5.94
C ALA A 87 -2.64 1.01 -5.75
N VAL A 88 -1.53 0.87 -5.02
CA VAL A 88 -1.00 -0.41 -4.57
C VAL A 88 -0.97 -0.41 -3.05
N VAL A 89 -1.59 -1.44 -2.47
CA VAL A 89 -1.65 -1.63 -1.02
C VAL A 89 -0.68 -2.72 -0.62
N PHE A 90 0.23 -2.39 0.29
CA PHE A 90 1.19 -3.31 0.91
C PHE A 90 0.68 -3.67 2.29
N TYR A 91 0.39 -4.95 2.51
CA TYR A 91 -0.17 -5.45 3.75
C TYR A 91 0.43 -6.77 4.17
N ARG A 92 0.29 -7.12 5.44
CA ARG A 92 0.61 -8.45 5.96
C ARG A 92 -0.51 -8.96 6.85
N ILE A 93 -0.60 -10.27 6.96
CA ILE A 93 -1.53 -10.91 7.90
C ILE A 93 -0.83 -11.01 9.25
N ARG A 94 -1.28 -10.21 10.22
CA ARG A 94 -0.77 -10.19 11.59
C ARG A 94 -1.34 -11.34 12.39
N ASP A 95 -2.66 -11.56 12.29
CA ASP A 95 -3.34 -12.68 12.93
C ASP A 95 -4.08 -13.56 11.91
N PRO A 96 -3.49 -14.70 11.52
CA PRO A 96 -4.15 -15.64 10.60
C PRO A 96 -5.47 -16.22 11.14
N GLY A 97 -5.64 -16.28 12.47
CA GLY A 97 -6.86 -16.76 13.10
C GLY A 97 -8.03 -15.83 12.85
N ASP A 98 -7.84 -14.53 13.05
CA ASP A 98 -8.84 -13.52 12.77
C ASP A 98 -9.12 -13.43 11.27
N ALA A 99 -8.07 -13.43 10.43
CA ALA A 99 -8.20 -13.36 8.98
C ALA A 99 -9.08 -14.52 8.42
N VAL A 100 -8.91 -15.75 8.94
CA VAL A 100 -9.72 -16.89 8.48
C VAL A 100 -11.17 -16.83 8.97
N ASN A 101 -11.38 -16.39 10.21
CA ASN A 101 -12.70 -16.44 10.83
C ASN A 101 -13.60 -15.26 10.45
N LYS A 102 -13.01 -14.10 10.17
CA LYS A 102 -13.77 -12.85 9.96
C LYS A 102 -13.90 -12.48 8.47
N VAL A 103 -13.02 -12.99 7.61
CA VAL A 103 -12.98 -12.60 6.19
C VAL A 103 -12.88 -13.83 5.30
N THR A 104 -13.81 -13.96 4.34
CA THR A 104 -13.80 -15.07 3.39
C THR A 104 -12.64 -15.01 2.41
N ASN A 105 -12.31 -13.82 1.94
CA ASN A 105 -11.21 -13.56 1.00
C ASN A 105 -10.53 -12.24 1.38
N ALA A 106 -9.45 -12.33 2.13
CA ALA A 106 -8.72 -11.17 2.62
C ALA A 106 -8.29 -10.23 1.49
N ARG A 107 -7.74 -10.77 0.39
CA ARG A 107 -7.29 -9.96 -0.74
C ARG A 107 -8.42 -9.14 -1.37
N ALA A 108 -9.57 -9.78 -1.64
CA ALA A 108 -10.71 -9.09 -2.21
C ALA A 108 -11.30 -8.05 -1.24
N SER A 109 -11.40 -8.39 0.04
CA SER A 109 -11.94 -7.48 1.06
C SER A 109 -11.05 -6.26 1.29
N ILE A 110 -9.71 -6.43 1.30
CA ILE A 110 -8.76 -5.31 1.35
C ILE A 110 -8.92 -4.43 0.12
N GLY A 111 -9.05 -5.00 -1.08
CA GLY A 111 -9.27 -4.23 -2.30
C GLY A 111 -10.53 -3.36 -2.21
N LEU A 112 -11.65 -3.92 -1.75
CA LEU A 112 -12.89 -3.18 -1.55
C LEU A 112 -12.77 -2.08 -0.48
N ALA A 113 -12.11 -2.38 0.63
CA ALA A 113 -11.87 -1.41 1.70
C ALA A 113 -10.95 -0.28 1.19
N ALA A 114 -9.92 -0.60 0.40
CA ALA A 114 -9.03 0.37 -0.20
C ALA A 114 -9.75 1.32 -1.17
N MET A 115 -10.66 0.79 -2.00
CA MET A 115 -11.51 1.62 -2.88
C MET A 115 -12.37 2.60 -2.07
N GLY A 116 -12.89 2.17 -0.91
CA GLY A 116 -13.62 3.04 0.02
C GLY A 116 -12.73 4.13 0.61
N ALA A 117 -11.59 3.74 1.19
CA ALA A 117 -10.63 4.67 1.78
C ALA A 117 -10.09 5.70 0.77
N LEU A 118 -9.79 5.26 -0.47
CA LEU A 118 -9.41 6.15 -1.57
C LEU A 118 -10.48 7.21 -1.83
N ARG A 119 -11.73 6.78 -1.99
CA ARG A 119 -12.86 7.68 -2.26
C ARG A 119 -13.07 8.69 -1.15
N ASP A 120 -13.02 8.25 0.10
CA ASP A 120 -13.27 9.09 1.27
C ASP A 120 -12.16 10.14 1.46
N VAL A 121 -10.90 9.72 1.36
CA VAL A 121 -9.76 10.62 1.55
C VAL A 121 -9.64 11.60 0.39
N ILE A 122 -9.69 11.12 -0.86
CA ILE A 122 -9.58 12.00 -2.04
C ILE A 122 -10.79 12.96 -2.12
N GLY A 123 -12.00 12.50 -1.78
CA GLY A 123 -13.19 13.36 -1.72
C GLY A 123 -13.12 14.44 -0.63
N SER A 124 -12.24 14.30 0.35
CA SER A 124 -12.05 15.27 1.43
C SER A 124 -10.99 16.34 1.13
N VAL A 125 -10.14 16.13 0.14
CA VAL A 125 -9.01 17.02 -0.20
C VAL A 125 -9.21 17.71 -1.55
N PRO A 126 -8.69 18.94 -1.74
CA PRO A 126 -8.66 19.59 -3.04
C PRO A 126 -7.66 18.91 -3.98
N LEU A 127 -7.87 19.05 -5.30
CA LEU A 127 -7.03 18.43 -6.32
C LEU A 127 -5.55 18.83 -6.18
N ASP A 128 -5.28 20.11 -5.94
CA ASP A 128 -3.92 20.63 -5.79
C ASP A 128 -3.16 19.92 -4.65
N THR A 129 -3.82 19.70 -3.51
CA THR A 129 -3.27 18.94 -2.39
C THR A 129 -3.02 17.48 -2.77
N ALA A 130 -3.94 16.86 -3.50
CA ALA A 130 -3.78 15.47 -3.94
C ALA A 130 -2.59 15.29 -4.89
N LEU A 131 -2.28 16.30 -5.72
CA LEU A 131 -1.17 16.27 -6.66
C LEU A 131 0.18 16.63 -6.03
N GLN A 132 0.21 17.64 -5.14
CA GLN A 132 1.43 18.16 -4.55
C GLN A 132 1.89 17.40 -3.31
N HIS A 133 0.95 16.87 -2.51
CA HIS A 133 1.20 16.20 -1.24
C HIS A 133 0.78 14.72 -1.27
N ARG A 134 1.21 13.99 -2.32
CA ARG A 134 0.82 12.58 -2.55
C ARG A 134 1.15 11.69 -1.37
N GLU A 135 2.30 11.88 -0.74
CA GLU A 135 2.75 11.08 0.41
C GLU A 135 1.84 11.27 1.64
N GLU A 136 1.44 12.51 1.92
CA GLU A 136 0.51 12.80 3.01
C GLU A 136 -0.87 12.17 2.76
N VAL A 137 -1.36 12.27 1.53
CA VAL A 137 -2.64 11.68 1.12
C VAL A 137 -2.56 10.14 1.21
N ALA A 138 -1.48 9.52 0.74
CA ALA A 138 -1.26 8.09 0.83
C ALA A 138 -1.23 7.60 2.29
N GLU A 139 -0.59 8.36 3.20
CA GLU A 139 -0.55 8.02 4.62
C GLU A 139 -1.94 8.14 5.28
N ARG A 140 -2.75 9.13 4.91
CA ARG A 140 -4.15 9.25 5.37
C ARG A 140 -5.00 8.08 4.87
N ILE A 141 -4.80 7.64 3.62
CA ILE A 141 -5.46 6.47 3.06
C ILE A 141 -5.02 5.21 3.82
N ARG A 142 -3.72 5.06 4.07
CA ARG A 142 -3.17 3.95 4.85
C ARG A 142 -3.82 3.87 6.24
N ALA A 143 -3.86 4.98 6.97
CA ALA A 143 -4.43 5.02 8.31
C ALA A 143 -5.92 4.63 8.31
N ASN A 144 -6.71 5.18 7.39
CA ASN A 144 -8.13 4.85 7.24
C ASN A 144 -8.35 3.36 6.89
N LEU A 145 -7.50 2.83 6.00
CA LEU A 145 -7.56 1.43 5.60
C LEU A 145 -7.12 0.49 6.72
N ASP A 146 -6.08 0.85 7.46
CA ASP A 146 -5.57 0.07 8.60
C ASP A 146 -6.62 -0.04 9.71
N ASP A 147 -7.28 1.07 10.06
CA ASP A 147 -8.40 1.08 11.02
C ASP A 147 -9.54 0.16 10.58
N ALA A 148 -9.85 0.11 9.29
CA ALA A 148 -10.90 -0.75 8.73
C ALA A 148 -10.50 -2.24 8.71
N THR A 149 -9.21 -2.55 8.55
CA THR A 149 -8.70 -3.93 8.38
C THR A 149 -8.13 -4.53 9.67
N ASP A 150 -7.81 -3.72 10.67
CA ASP A 150 -7.30 -4.17 11.98
C ASP A 150 -8.19 -5.22 12.66
N PRO A 151 -9.56 -5.08 12.65
CA PRO A 151 -10.44 -6.12 13.20
C PRO A 151 -10.31 -7.48 12.50
N TRP A 152 -9.80 -7.53 11.29
CA TRP A 152 -9.60 -8.75 10.50
C TRP A 152 -8.22 -9.39 10.76
N GLY A 153 -7.40 -8.80 11.61
CA GLY A 153 -6.04 -9.25 11.87
C GLY A 153 -5.07 -8.97 10.72
N ILE A 154 -5.36 -7.96 9.91
CA ILE A 154 -4.56 -7.52 8.76
C ILE A 154 -3.97 -6.15 9.09
N ASP A 155 -2.68 -6.00 8.82
CA ASP A 155 -1.88 -4.81 9.11
C ASP A 155 -1.42 -4.18 7.78
N VAL A 156 -1.88 -2.96 7.51
CA VAL A 156 -1.54 -2.21 6.29
C VAL A 156 -0.27 -1.40 6.54
N GLN A 157 0.82 -1.83 5.89
CA GLN A 157 2.14 -1.24 6.08
C GLN A 157 2.31 0.06 5.29
N HIS A 158 1.87 0.07 4.04
CA HIS A 158 2.06 1.18 3.13
C HIS A 158 0.99 1.19 2.03
N VAL A 159 0.63 2.37 1.57
CA VAL A 159 -0.21 2.59 0.39
C VAL A 159 0.56 3.49 -0.56
N GLU A 160 0.65 3.11 -1.81
CA GLU A 160 1.31 3.89 -2.86
C GLU A 160 0.28 4.28 -3.93
N LEU A 161 0.22 5.57 -4.25
CA LEU A 161 -0.59 6.10 -5.34
C LEU A 161 0.25 6.06 -6.62
N THR A 162 -0.09 5.15 -7.54
CA THR A 162 0.72 4.85 -8.71
C THR A 162 0.46 5.83 -9.85
N ASP A 163 -0.78 6.01 -10.24
CA ASP A 163 -1.16 6.90 -11.33
C ASP A 163 -2.40 7.75 -10.96
N MET A 164 -2.39 8.99 -11.41
CA MET A 164 -3.52 9.92 -11.28
C MET A 164 -3.81 10.52 -12.64
N GLN A 165 -4.89 10.06 -13.25
CA GLN A 165 -5.31 10.51 -14.59
C GLN A 165 -6.39 11.56 -14.46
N LEU A 166 -6.10 12.74 -15.00
CA LEU A 166 -7.03 13.87 -15.09
C LEU A 166 -7.73 13.86 -16.45
N PRO A 167 -8.95 14.40 -16.57
CA PRO A 167 -9.60 14.65 -17.85
C PRO A 167 -8.71 15.54 -18.74
N HIS A 168 -8.66 15.22 -20.03
CA HIS A 168 -7.80 15.91 -21.00
C HIS A 168 -8.06 17.42 -21.10
N GLU A 169 -9.29 17.86 -20.87
CA GLU A 169 -9.66 19.27 -20.90
C GLU A 169 -8.99 20.01 -19.74
N LEU A 170 -9.07 19.47 -18.54
CA LEU A 170 -8.47 20.06 -17.35
C LEU A 170 -6.93 20.08 -17.44
N THR A 171 -6.33 19.02 -17.97
CA THR A 171 -4.88 18.98 -18.20
C THR A 171 -4.41 20.10 -19.12
N ARG A 172 -5.20 20.46 -20.14
CA ARG A 172 -4.88 21.58 -21.02
C ARG A 172 -5.04 22.95 -20.34
N GLU A 173 -6.06 23.11 -19.51
CA GLU A 173 -6.27 24.36 -18.77
C GLU A 173 -5.17 24.58 -17.73
N MET A 174 -4.81 23.57 -16.96
CA MET A 174 -3.71 23.62 -16.01
C MET A 174 -2.36 23.89 -16.68
N ALA A 175 -2.13 23.32 -17.89
CA ALA A 175 -0.92 23.61 -18.65
C ALA A 175 -0.83 25.09 -19.07
N LYS A 176 -1.94 25.71 -19.50
CA LYS A 176 -2.01 27.14 -19.87
C LYS A 176 -1.80 28.04 -18.65
N GLU A 177 -2.40 27.67 -17.51
CA GLU A 177 -2.23 28.40 -16.24
C GLU A 177 -0.79 28.35 -15.77
N ALA A 178 -0.16 27.15 -15.79
CA ALA A 178 1.23 26.98 -15.45
C ALA A 178 2.19 27.74 -16.39
N GLU A 179 1.86 27.84 -17.68
CA GLU A 179 2.61 28.64 -18.66
C GLU A 179 2.48 30.12 -18.34
N GLY A 180 1.27 30.61 -18.05
CA GLY A 180 1.02 32.00 -17.66
C GLY A 180 1.76 32.39 -16.36
N ASP A 181 1.77 31.52 -15.37
CA ASP A 181 2.51 31.71 -14.13
C ASP A 181 4.02 31.75 -14.34
N ARG A 182 4.55 30.85 -15.19
CA ARG A 182 5.99 30.89 -15.56
C ARG A 182 6.36 32.16 -16.28
N GLU A 183 5.54 32.63 -17.21
CA GLU A 183 5.78 33.89 -17.90
C GLU A 183 5.71 35.11 -16.96
N ALA A 184 4.75 35.12 -16.02
CA ALA A 184 4.63 36.15 -15.02
C ALA A 184 5.86 36.19 -14.11
N ARG A 185 6.31 35.04 -13.60
CA ARG A 185 7.53 34.92 -12.79
C ARG A 185 8.77 35.35 -13.58
N ALA A 186 8.89 34.92 -14.84
CA ALA A 186 10.01 35.32 -15.71
C ALA A 186 10.06 36.85 -15.93
N ARG A 187 8.90 37.48 -16.12
CA ARG A 187 8.81 38.96 -16.22
C ARG A 187 9.26 39.67 -14.94
N VAL A 188 8.84 39.17 -13.78
CA VAL A 188 9.28 39.74 -12.48
C VAL A 188 10.78 39.58 -12.28
N ILE A 189 11.32 38.38 -12.52
CA ILE A 189 12.76 38.12 -12.40
C ILE A 189 13.57 39.03 -13.35
N LYS A 190 13.10 39.18 -14.60
CA LYS A 190 13.73 40.03 -15.57
C LYS A 190 13.73 41.53 -15.15
N ALA A 191 12.58 42.01 -14.65
CA ALA A 191 12.46 43.37 -14.15
C ALA A 191 13.36 43.62 -12.93
N MET A 192 13.47 42.65 -12.01
CA MET A 192 14.38 42.71 -10.87
C MET A 192 15.85 42.75 -11.32
N ALA A 193 16.23 41.90 -12.25
CA ALA A 193 17.59 41.86 -12.79
C ALA A 193 17.96 43.16 -13.54
N GLU A 194 17.04 43.74 -14.32
CA GLU A 194 17.21 45.01 -14.98
C GLU A 194 17.35 46.17 -13.96
N GLY A 195 16.55 46.14 -12.88
CA GLY A 195 16.66 47.11 -11.77
C GLY A 195 18.00 47.02 -11.05
N GLU A 196 18.47 45.83 -10.71
CA GLU A 196 19.77 45.59 -10.09
C GLU A 196 20.94 46.01 -11.02
N ALA A 197 20.82 45.71 -12.31
CA ALA A 197 21.82 46.12 -13.29
C ALA A 197 21.93 47.68 -13.39
N THR A 198 20.77 48.35 -13.40
CA THR A 198 20.72 49.81 -13.44
C THR A 198 21.33 50.47 -12.20
N THR A 199 21.04 49.93 -11.00
CA THR A 199 21.64 50.40 -9.75
C THR A 199 23.16 50.19 -9.72
N LYS A 200 23.64 49.02 -10.16
CA LYS A 200 25.10 48.79 -10.26
C LYS A 200 25.81 49.69 -11.27
N VAL A 201 25.17 50.00 -12.38
CA VAL A 201 25.71 50.96 -13.36
C VAL A 201 25.75 52.36 -12.76
N ALA A 202 24.72 52.80 -12.03
CA ALA A 202 24.70 54.10 -11.35
C ALA A 202 25.78 54.17 -10.26
N GLU A 203 25.96 53.15 -9.44
CA GLU A 203 27.04 53.06 -8.44
C GLU A 203 28.41 53.11 -9.09
N ALA A 204 28.62 52.41 -10.19
CA ALA A 204 29.88 52.46 -10.93
C ALA A 204 30.16 53.88 -11.49
N GLN A 205 29.16 54.54 -12.05
CA GLN A 205 29.30 55.96 -12.53
C GLN A 205 29.65 56.94 -11.40
N GLU A 206 29.07 56.74 -10.21
CA GLU A 206 29.40 57.59 -9.05
C GLU A 206 30.84 57.39 -8.57
N ILE A 207 31.33 56.10 -8.58
CA ILE A 207 32.75 55.82 -8.27
C ILE A 207 33.71 56.49 -9.29
N PHE A 208 33.38 56.40 -10.58
CA PHE A 208 34.18 57.07 -11.62
C PHE A 208 34.14 58.59 -11.50
N ALA A 209 33.02 59.21 -11.13
CA ALA A 209 32.91 60.66 -10.93
C ALA A 209 33.71 61.13 -9.71
N ARG A 210 33.90 60.33 -8.69
CA ARG A 210 34.66 60.61 -7.48
C ARG A 210 36.21 60.46 -7.66
N SER A 211 36.64 59.70 -8.67
CA SER A 211 38.04 59.38 -8.92
C SER A 211 38.43 59.62 -10.38
N PRO A 212 38.54 60.88 -10.81
CA PRO A 212 38.94 61.27 -12.20
C PRO A 212 40.36 60.85 -12.57
N ALA A 213 41.15 60.37 -11.62
CA ALA A 213 42.57 59.98 -11.84
C ALA A 213 42.75 58.58 -12.45
N LEU A 214 41.65 57.84 -12.81
CA LEU A 214 41.66 56.51 -13.42
C LEU A 214 41.33 56.53 -14.93
N MET A 215 41.40 57.71 -15.59
CA MET A 215 41.40 57.84 -17.06
C MET A 215 42.78 57.83 -17.62
#